data_8816de849d38eff09e0e5e3452785ba9
#
_entry.id   8816de849d38eff09e0e5e3452785ba9
#
_cell.length_a   1.000
_cell.length_b   1.000
_cell.length_c   1.000
_cell.angle_alpha   90.00
_cell.angle_beta   90.00
_cell.angle_gamma   90.00
#
_symmetry.space_group_name_H-M   'P 1'
#
loop_
_entity.id
_entity.type
_entity.pdbx_description
1 polymer ?
#
loop_
_entity_poly.entity_id
_entity_poly.type
_entity_poly.pdbx_seq_one_letter_code
_entity_poly.pdbx_strand_id
1 'polypeptide(L)'
;YTTLFRSFYAREQNRRLSKLLDLGNQSFETFSLEWYSDRVWEEYGWSPLENMRAVREICGAYARGFSRRSGNLLFTGPPGLGKTFLSACIAREVGERGFSVVYDTAGHVFQQFESGKFGRENPFEEDPDREVNRYLNCDLLIMDDVGTEMLTSFVQSAFYRIVNDRLVNGRKTVLSTNLPAEEIGRRYGEAVLSRIQGEYQILRFFGEDIRILKRDR
;
A
#
# COMPACT_ATOMS: atom_id res chain seq x y z
N TYR A 1 -16.65 20.69 16.33
CA TYR A 1 -16.88 19.28 16.79
C TYR A 1 -16.34 18.26 15.80
N THR A 2 -16.53 18.45 14.49
CA THR A 2 -16.07 17.49 13.44
C THR A 2 -14.55 17.38 13.33
N THR A 3 -13.80 18.44 13.57
CA THR A 3 -12.31 18.42 13.45
C THR A 3 -11.65 17.69 14.63
N LEU A 4 -12.18 17.83 15.84
CA LEU A 4 -11.69 17.15 17.05
C LEU A 4 -11.95 15.63 16.99
N PHE A 5 -13.13 15.22 16.52
CA PHE A 5 -13.45 13.80 16.32
C PHE A 5 -12.56 13.16 15.25
N ARG A 6 -12.29 13.87 14.14
CA ARG A 6 -11.35 13.40 13.10
C ARG A 6 -9.94 13.20 13.64
N SER A 7 -9.43 14.14 14.43
CA SER A 7 -8.07 14.04 14.99
C SER A 7 -7.96 12.91 16.03
N PHE A 8 -9.01 12.66 16.81
CA PHE A 8 -9.04 11.55 17.76
C PHE A 8 -9.09 10.20 17.04
N TYR A 9 -9.95 10.05 16.03
CA TYR A 9 -10.05 8.83 15.22
C TYR A 9 -8.75 8.54 14.47
N ALA A 10 -8.14 9.56 13.87
CA ALA A 10 -6.85 9.42 13.21
C ALA A 10 -5.74 8.99 14.18
N ARG A 11 -5.68 9.53 15.40
CA ARG A 11 -4.72 9.14 16.43
C ARG A 11 -4.88 7.69 16.87
N GLU A 12 -6.10 7.22 17.03
CA GLU A 12 -6.37 5.84 17.42
C GLU A 12 -6.00 4.86 16.29
N GLN A 13 -6.30 5.20 15.02
CA GLN A 13 -5.88 4.44 13.85
C GLN A 13 -4.34 4.39 13.74
N ASN A 14 -3.67 5.51 13.94
CA ASN A 14 -2.21 5.62 13.86
C ASN A 14 -1.51 4.87 15.01
N ARG A 15 -2.14 4.74 16.17
CA ARG A 15 -1.64 3.91 17.29
C ARG A 15 -1.68 2.41 16.95
N ARG A 16 -2.67 1.97 16.17
CA ARG A 16 -2.70 0.59 15.65
C ARG A 16 -1.63 0.37 14.56
N LEU A 17 -1.40 1.36 13.69
CA LEU A 17 -0.32 1.35 12.71
C LEU A 17 1.06 1.11 13.35
N SER A 18 1.38 1.83 14.41
CA SER A 18 2.66 1.71 15.10
C SER A 18 2.88 0.34 15.75
N LYS A 19 1.81 -0.39 16.07
CA LYS A 19 1.89 -1.74 16.63
C LYS A 19 2.03 -2.82 15.55
N LEU A 20 1.42 -2.61 14.37
CA LEU A 20 1.43 -3.60 13.28
C LEU A 20 2.72 -3.59 12.47
N LEU A 21 3.39 -2.44 12.36
CA LEU A 21 4.50 -2.26 11.44
C LEU A 21 5.87 -2.31 12.11
N ASP A 22 6.01 -2.40 13.43
CA ASP A 22 7.33 -2.14 14.05
C ASP A 22 8.05 -0.95 13.37
N LEU A 23 7.29 0.14 13.14
CA LEU A 23 7.70 1.34 12.38
C LEU A 23 8.86 2.11 13.05
N GLY A 24 9.56 1.44 13.99
CA GLY A 24 10.53 2.06 14.87
C GLY A 24 11.58 2.93 14.18
N ASN A 25 12.00 2.60 12.95
CA ASN A 25 13.08 3.30 12.26
C ASN A 25 12.87 3.56 10.76
N GLN A 26 11.69 3.26 10.19
CA GLN A 26 11.46 3.48 8.76
C GLN A 26 11.02 4.91 8.50
N SER A 27 11.91 5.72 7.92
CA SER A 27 11.63 7.07 7.46
C SER A 27 12.28 7.31 6.10
N PHE A 28 11.89 8.38 5.40
CA PHE A 28 12.54 8.73 4.14
C PHE A 28 14.03 9.07 4.32
N GLU A 29 14.44 9.55 5.50
CA GLU A 29 15.83 9.84 5.84
C GLU A 29 16.67 8.57 6.00
N THR A 30 16.06 7.52 6.58
CA THR A 30 16.74 6.23 6.81
C THR A 30 16.70 5.29 5.60
N PHE A 31 15.99 5.66 4.53
CA PHE A 31 16.00 4.91 3.28
C PHE A 31 17.33 5.05 2.56
N SER A 32 18.20 4.04 2.66
CA SER A 32 19.54 4.05 2.04
C SER A 32 19.47 3.72 0.56
N LEU A 33 20.13 4.57 -0.24
CA LEU A 33 20.31 4.36 -1.69
C LEU A 33 21.59 3.60 -2.03
N GLU A 34 22.48 3.34 -1.08
CA GLU A 34 23.80 2.69 -1.29
C GLU A 34 23.69 1.23 -1.79
N TRP A 35 22.53 0.63 -1.64
CA TRP A 35 22.25 -0.76 -2.03
C TRP A 35 21.84 -0.92 -3.49
N TYR A 36 21.60 0.18 -4.20
CA TYR A 36 21.16 0.14 -5.58
C TYR A 36 22.33 0.40 -6.52
N SER A 37 22.49 -0.48 -7.54
CA SER A 37 23.54 -0.37 -8.55
C SER A 37 23.37 0.88 -9.41
N ASP A 38 24.46 1.57 -9.70
CA ASP A 38 24.53 2.68 -10.65
C ASP A 38 24.68 2.23 -12.12
N ARG A 39 24.84 0.91 -12.36
CA ARG A 39 24.90 0.34 -13.71
C ARG A 39 23.54 0.43 -14.38
N VAL A 40 23.50 1.01 -15.57
CA VAL A 40 22.30 1.09 -16.39
C VAL A 40 21.85 -0.31 -16.82
N TRP A 41 20.58 -0.60 -16.67
CA TRP A 41 19.94 -1.82 -17.19
C TRP A 41 19.31 -1.48 -18.55
N GLU A 42 19.75 -2.14 -19.61
CA GLU A 42 19.31 -1.86 -20.98
C GLU A 42 17.80 -1.95 -21.16
N GLU A 43 17.16 -2.90 -20.46
CA GLU A 43 15.70 -3.08 -20.50
C GLU A 43 14.92 -1.84 -20.04
N TYR A 44 15.48 -1.08 -19.07
CA TYR A 44 14.80 0.07 -18.46
C TYR A 44 15.38 1.41 -18.94
N GLY A 45 16.58 1.42 -19.51
CA GLY A 45 17.30 2.63 -19.89
C GLY A 45 17.80 3.49 -18.71
N TRP A 46 17.68 2.98 -17.47
CA TRP A 46 18.04 3.64 -16.21
C TRP A 46 18.84 2.68 -15.35
N SER A 47 19.60 3.23 -14.40
CA SER A 47 20.16 2.42 -13.32
C SER A 47 19.14 2.21 -12.20
N PRO A 48 19.22 1.11 -11.43
CA PRO A 48 18.45 0.94 -10.21
C PRO A 48 18.56 2.11 -9.24
N LEU A 49 19.75 2.69 -9.10
CA LEU A 49 20.00 3.85 -8.22
C LEU A 49 19.22 5.09 -8.68
N GLU A 50 19.28 5.44 -9.98
CA GLU A 50 18.55 6.59 -10.51
C GLU A 50 17.04 6.41 -10.38
N ASN A 51 16.54 5.23 -10.69
CA ASN A 51 15.14 4.88 -10.53
C ASN A 51 14.69 5.03 -9.07
N MET A 52 15.42 4.43 -8.13
CA MET A 52 15.04 4.46 -6.73
C MET A 52 15.18 5.83 -6.09
N ARG A 53 16.09 6.68 -6.58
CA ARG A 53 16.14 8.10 -6.21
C ARG A 53 14.86 8.81 -6.62
N ALA A 54 14.41 8.64 -7.87
CA ALA A 54 13.17 9.23 -8.37
C ALA A 54 11.95 8.69 -7.61
N VAL A 55 11.86 7.37 -7.41
CA VAL A 55 10.76 6.75 -6.65
C VAL A 55 10.68 7.27 -5.21
N ARG A 56 11.83 7.38 -4.51
CA ARG A 56 11.90 7.95 -3.16
C ARG A 56 11.41 9.41 -3.12
N GLU A 57 11.82 10.23 -4.09
CA GLU A 57 11.40 11.63 -4.21
C GLU A 57 9.88 11.74 -4.44
N ILE A 58 9.32 10.92 -5.35
CA ILE A 58 7.88 10.87 -5.62
C ILE A 58 7.12 10.48 -4.36
N CYS A 59 7.55 9.42 -3.67
CA CYS A 59 6.92 8.97 -2.42
C CYS A 59 6.97 10.03 -1.32
N GLY A 60 8.10 10.72 -1.16
CA GLY A 60 8.26 11.81 -0.19
C GLY A 60 7.38 13.03 -0.53
N ALA A 61 7.35 13.42 -1.81
CA ALA A 61 6.47 14.50 -2.27
C ALA A 61 4.98 14.14 -2.08
N TYR A 62 4.61 12.89 -2.39
CA TYR A 62 3.27 12.37 -2.17
C TYR A 62 2.87 12.46 -0.68
N ALA A 63 3.72 11.99 0.22
CA ALA A 63 3.43 11.99 1.65
C ALA A 63 3.32 13.40 2.23
N ARG A 64 4.27 14.28 1.91
CA ARG A 64 4.24 15.69 2.34
C ARG A 64 3.08 16.49 1.75
N GLY A 65 2.72 16.23 0.49
CA GLY A 65 1.62 16.90 -0.21
C GLY A 65 0.26 16.19 -0.06
N PHE A 66 0.17 15.11 0.72
CA PHE A 66 -1.03 14.30 0.78
C PHE A 66 -2.29 15.11 1.12
N SER A 67 -3.32 14.90 0.35
CA SER A 67 -4.62 15.54 0.49
C SER A 67 -5.71 14.68 -0.16
N ARG A 68 -6.96 15.10 -0.04
CA ARG A 68 -8.07 14.44 -0.77
C ARG A 68 -7.96 14.53 -2.30
N ARG A 69 -7.08 15.40 -2.82
CA ARG A 69 -6.81 15.56 -4.26
C ARG A 69 -5.60 14.75 -4.73
N SER A 70 -4.88 14.09 -3.83
CA SER A 70 -3.77 13.22 -4.18
C SER A 70 -4.23 12.09 -5.10
N GLY A 71 -3.32 11.55 -5.91
CA GLY A 71 -3.56 10.34 -6.71
C GLY A 71 -3.48 9.07 -5.88
N ASN A 72 -3.59 7.93 -6.56
CA ASN A 72 -3.28 6.62 -6.00
C ASN A 72 -1.93 6.15 -6.51
N LEU A 73 -1.26 5.26 -5.79
CA LEU A 73 0.03 4.72 -6.19
C LEU A 73 -0.03 3.19 -6.31
N LEU A 74 0.64 2.66 -7.33
CA LEU A 74 0.93 1.23 -7.45
C LEU A 74 2.45 1.04 -7.47
N PHE A 75 2.98 0.32 -6.48
CA PHE A 75 4.36 -0.15 -6.44
C PHE A 75 4.42 -1.55 -7.06
N THR A 76 5.19 -1.71 -8.13
CA THR A 76 5.34 -3.00 -8.80
C THR A 76 6.81 -3.32 -9.01
N GLY A 77 7.17 -4.60 -8.90
CA GLY A 77 8.53 -5.09 -9.14
C GLY A 77 8.96 -6.17 -8.16
N PRO A 78 10.11 -6.82 -8.40
CA PRO A 78 10.62 -7.93 -7.60
C PRO A 78 10.66 -7.68 -6.09
N PRO A 79 10.70 -8.72 -5.25
CA PRO A 79 10.86 -8.57 -3.80
C PRO A 79 12.22 -7.97 -3.43
N GLY A 80 12.33 -7.48 -2.19
CA GLY A 80 13.60 -6.99 -1.63
C GLY A 80 14.05 -5.60 -2.10
N LEU A 81 13.22 -4.86 -2.85
CA LEU A 81 13.57 -3.57 -3.45
C LEU A 81 13.03 -2.36 -2.67
N GLY A 82 12.51 -2.54 -1.46
CA GLY A 82 12.09 -1.42 -0.61
C GLY A 82 10.65 -0.94 -0.78
N LYS A 83 9.76 -1.68 -1.49
CA LYS A 83 8.33 -1.33 -1.62
C LYS A 83 7.66 -1.15 -0.25
N THR A 84 7.72 -2.18 0.59
CA THR A 84 7.21 -2.16 1.97
C THR A 84 7.80 -1.01 2.79
N PHE A 85 9.11 -0.74 2.66
CA PHE A 85 9.77 0.35 3.37
C PHE A 85 9.20 1.72 2.99
N LEU A 86 9.10 2.02 1.69
CA LEU A 86 8.54 3.30 1.23
C LEU A 86 7.04 3.42 1.51
N SER A 87 6.28 2.32 1.46
CA SER A 87 4.88 2.26 1.90
C SER A 87 4.74 2.65 3.37
N ALA A 88 5.62 2.13 4.23
CA ALA A 88 5.65 2.46 5.65
C ALA A 88 6.04 3.93 5.91
N CYS A 89 7.02 4.48 5.16
CA CYS A 89 7.36 5.91 5.23
C CYS A 89 6.16 6.80 4.88
N ILE A 90 5.42 6.46 3.82
CA ILE A 90 4.20 7.18 3.43
C ILE A 90 3.15 7.09 4.53
N ALA A 91 2.90 5.88 5.06
CA ALA A 91 1.92 5.67 6.13
C ALA A 91 2.21 6.55 7.35
N ARG A 92 3.46 6.57 7.78
CA ARG A 92 3.93 7.35 8.92
C ARG A 92 3.72 8.84 8.70
N GLU A 93 4.28 9.39 7.63
CA GLU A 93 4.24 10.84 7.38
C GLU A 93 2.81 11.35 7.16
N VAL A 94 1.99 10.62 6.41
CA VAL A 94 0.57 10.96 6.21
C VAL A 94 -0.20 10.87 7.53
N GLY A 95 0.07 9.85 8.35
CA GLY A 95 -0.52 9.68 9.68
C GLY A 95 -0.14 10.80 10.65
N GLU A 96 1.12 11.21 10.69
CA GLU A 96 1.61 12.33 11.51
C GLU A 96 0.94 13.66 11.15
N ARG A 97 0.52 13.81 9.90
CA ARG A 97 -0.26 14.97 9.43
C ARG A 97 -1.75 14.92 9.79
N GLY A 98 -2.19 13.89 10.51
CA GLY A 98 -3.55 13.78 11.06
C GLY A 98 -4.58 13.15 10.11
N PHE A 99 -4.16 12.52 9.02
CA PHE A 99 -5.05 11.72 8.17
C PHE A 99 -5.25 10.32 8.77
N SER A 100 -6.41 9.73 8.51
CA SER A 100 -6.66 8.34 8.88
C SER A 100 -5.97 7.40 7.87
N VAL A 101 -4.99 6.65 8.36
CA VAL A 101 -4.23 5.69 7.54
C VAL A 101 -4.48 4.28 8.03
N VAL A 102 -4.71 3.37 7.11
CA VAL A 102 -4.72 1.93 7.35
C VAL A 102 -3.65 1.29 6.49
N TYR A 103 -2.76 0.55 7.12
CA TYR A 103 -1.75 -0.26 6.47
C TYR A 103 -2.00 -1.72 6.81
N ASP A 104 -2.09 -2.57 5.80
CA ASP A 104 -2.29 -4.00 6.03
C ASP A 104 -1.81 -4.82 4.82
N THR A 105 -1.61 -6.13 5.01
CA THR A 105 -1.34 -7.03 3.90
C THR A 105 -2.63 -7.37 3.15
N ALA A 106 -2.52 -7.59 1.84
CA ALA A 106 -3.68 -7.97 1.02
C ALA A 106 -4.39 -9.23 1.56
N GLY A 107 -3.62 -10.23 1.98
CA GLY A 107 -4.17 -11.46 2.56
C GLY A 107 -5.03 -11.20 3.79
N HIS A 108 -4.55 -10.35 4.73
CA HIS A 108 -5.32 -10.02 5.93
C HIS A 108 -6.57 -9.19 5.59
N VAL A 109 -6.46 -8.21 4.69
CA VAL A 109 -7.64 -7.43 4.23
C VAL A 109 -8.71 -8.36 3.67
N PHE A 110 -8.35 -9.30 2.78
CA PHE A 110 -9.34 -10.22 2.21
C PHE A 110 -9.94 -11.17 3.25
N GLN A 111 -9.15 -11.62 4.22
CA GLN A 111 -9.66 -12.42 5.34
C GLN A 111 -10.71 -11.65 6.15
N GLN A 112 -10.49 -10.36 6.43
CA GLN A 112 -11.48 -9.52 7.13
C GLN A 112 -12.76 -9.33 6.31
N PHE A 113 -12.65 -9.17 4.99
CA PHE A 113 -13.81 -9.11 4.09
C PHE A 113 -14.58 -10.43 4.05
N GLU A 114 -13.90 -11.56 4.14
CA GLU A 114 -14.53 -12.88 4.17
C GLU A 114 -15.27 -13.12 5.48
N SER A 115 -14.66 -12.80 6.61
CA SER A 115 -15.26 -12.91 7.94
C SER A 115 -16.52 -12.05 8.06
N GLY A 116 -16.54 -10.85 7.49
CA GLY A 116 -17.72 -9.98 7.46
C GLY A 116 -18.90 -10.57 6.68
N LYS A 117 -18.64 -11.46 5.71
CA LYS A 117 -19.69 -12.09 4.90
C LYS A 117 -20.40 -13.27 5.61
N PHE A 118 -19.68 -14.03 6.43
CA PHE A 118 -20.17 -15.29 7.00
C PHE A 118 -20.80 -15.17 8.40
N GLY A 119 -20.87 -13.97 8.98
CA GLY A 119 -21.68 -13.68 10.16
C GLY A 119 -20.96 -13.90 11.52
N ARG A 120 -21.60 -13.41 12.54
CA ARG A 120 -21.15 -13.32 13.94
C ARG A 120 -21.24 -14.69 14.62
N GLU A 121 -20.18 -15.44 14.64
CA GLU A 121 -20.13 -16.65 15.50
C GLU A 121 -19.61 -16.35 16.91
N ASN A 122 -18.89 -15.24 17.11
CA ASN A 122 -18.33 -14.91 18.43
C ASN A 122 -18.59 -13.44 18.82
N PRO A 123 -19.37 -13.18 19.91
CA PRO A 123 -19.67 -11.82 20.39
C PRO A 123 -18.45 -11.04 20.93
N PHE A 124 -17.32 -11.72 21.14
CA PHE A 124 -16.08 -11.13 21.66
C PHE A 124 -15.05 -10.79 20.58
N GLU A 125 -15.29 -11.13 19.32
CA GLU A 125 -14.45 -10.71 18.20
C GLU A 125 -14.82 -9.30 17.73
N GLU A 126 -13.81 -8.55 17.25
CA GLU A 126 -14.04 -7.22 16.67
C GLU A 126 -15.06 -7.35 15.52
N ASP A 127 -16.06 -6.45 15.48
CA ASP A 127 -17.13 -6.44 14.47
C ASP A 127 -16.52 -6.43 13.05
N PRO A 128 -16.68 -7.50 12.25
CA PRO A 128 -16.09 -7.59 10.91
C PRO A 128 -16.55 -6.46 9.98
N ASP A 129 -17.77 -5.98 10.14
CA ASP A 129 -18.29 -4.84 9.39
C ASP A 129 -17.54 -3.55 9.74
N ARG A 130 -17.07 -3.43 10.99
CA ARG A 130 -16.24 -2.29 11.43
C ARG A 130 -14.87 -2.28 10.74
N GLU A 131 -14.23 -3.44 10.62
CA GLU A 131 -12.94 -3.54 9.93
C GLU A 131 -13.09 -3.31 8.41
N VAL A 132 -14.08 -3.92 7.77
CA VAL A 132 -14.38 -3.64 6.36
C VAL A 132 -14.64 -2.15 6.12
N ASN A 133 -15.45 -1.52 6.99
CA ASN A 133 -15.71 -0.08 6.91
C ASN A 133 -14.45 0.76 7.12
N ARG A 134 -13.52 0.30 7.95
CA ARG A 134 -12.23 0.95 8.18
C ARG A 134 -11.38 0.96 6.91
N TYR A 135 -11.27 -0.19 6.21
CA TYR A 135 -10.56 -0.27 4.93
C TYR A 135 -11.19 0.60 3.85
N LEU A 136 -12.51 0.63 3.78
CA LEU A 136 -13.21 1.40 2.73
C LEU A 136 -13.20 2.91 2.97
N ASN A 137 -13.15 3.38 4.23
CA ASN A 137 -13.42 4.77 4.59
C ASN A 137 -12.22 5.56 5.10
N CYS A 138 -11.07 4.93 5.43
CA CYS A 138 -9.85 5.67 5.80
C CYS A 138 -9.40 6.60 4.66
N ASP A 139 -8.72 7.70 5.00
CA ASP A 139 -8.23 8.65 4.00
C ASP A 139 -7.19 8.02 3.08
N LEU A 140 -6.28 7.19 3.64
CA LEU A 140 -5.28 6.42 2.90
C LEU A 140 -5.32 4.95 3.34
N LEU A 141 -5.54 4.05 2.38
CA LEU A 141 -5.33 2.61 2.54
C LEU A 141 -4.01 2.23 1.86
N ILE A 142 -3.17 1.49 2.57
CA ILE A 142 -2.00 0.84 2.00
C ILE A 142 -2.22 -0.66 2.08
N MET A 143 -2.29 -1.32 0.93
CA MET A 143 -2.36 -2.77 0.82
C MET A 143 -1.03 -3.30 0.32
N ASP A 144 -0.31 -3.98 1.20
CA ASP A 144 0.99 -4.55 0.88
C ASP A 144 0.87 -6.00 0.39
N ASP A 145 1.84 -6.42 -0.45
CA ASP A 145 1.96 -7.77 -0.99
C ASP A 145 0.70 -8.28 -1.73
N VAL A 146 0.02 -7.41 -2.50
CA VAL A 146 -1.07 -7.81 -3.40
C VAL A 146 -0.56 -8.86 -4.39
N GLY A 147 -1.28 -9.99 -4.51
CA GLY A 147 -0.93 -11.08 -5.41
C GLY A 147 -0.30 -12.29 -4.73
N THR A 148 -0.07 -12.26 -3.42
CA THR A 148 0.48 -13.38 -2.65
C THR A 148 -0.61 -14.28 -2.06
N GLU A 149 -1.83 -13.80 -1.93
CA GLU A 149 -2.97 -14.53 -1.40
C GLU A 149 -3.49 -15.60 -2.37
N MET A 150 -4.24 -16.57 -1.83
CA MET A 150 -4.93 -17.57 -2.66
C MET A 150 -6.03 -16.91 -3.48
N LEU A 151 -5.99 -17.07 -4.79
CA LEU A 151 -6.98 -16.49 -5.69
C LEU A 151 -8.28 -17.30 -5.65
N THR A 152 -9.36 -16.65 -5.25
CA THR A 152 -10.74 -17.17 -5.29
C THR A 152 -11.64 -16.13 -5.96
N SER A 153 -12.84 -16.56 -6.39
CA SER A 153 -13.85 -15.61 -6.90
C SER A 153 -14.26 -14.57 -5.86
N PHE A 154 -14.19 -14.94 -4.58
CA PHE A 154 -14.43 -14.02 -3.48
C PHE A 154 -13.34 -12.93 -3.43
N VAL A 155 -12.05 -13.30 -3.46
CA VAL A 155 -10.91 -12.36 -3.47
C VAL A 155 -11.00 -11.41 -4.66
N GLN A 156 -11.33 -11.91 -5.86
CA GLN A 156 -11.53 -11.06 -7.04
C GLN A 156 -12.63 -10.02 -6.82
N SER A 157 -13.78 -10.46 -6.28
CA SER A 157 -14.91 -9.56 -6.00
C SER A 157 -14.59 -8.56 -4.90
N ALA A 158 -13.91 -8.99 -3.84
CA ALA A 158 -13.50 -8.12 -2.73
C ALA A 158 -12.48 -7.07 -3.19
N PHE A 159 -11.49 -7.45 -3.98
CA PHE A 159 -10.50 -6.52 -4.51
C PHE A 159 -11.13 -5.48 -5.45
N TYR A 160 -12.00 -5.93 -6.37
CA TYR A 160 -12.78 -5.03 -7.20
C TYR A 160 -13.57 -4.02 -6.36
N ARG A 161 -14.29 -4.50 -5.33
CA ARG A 161 -15.06 -3.64 -4.42
C ARG A 161 -14.17 -2.61 -3.71
N ILE A 162 -13.02 -3.03 -3.16
CA ILE A 162 -12.09 -2.13 -2.48
C ILE A 162 -11.63 -1.03 -3.44
N VAL A 163 -11.11 -1.39 -4.61
CA VAL A 163 -10.60 -0.44 -5.59
C VAL A 163 -11.71 0.50 -6.06
N ASN A 164 -12.88 -0.04 -6.44
CA ASN A 164 -13.99 0.73 -6.96
C ASN A 164 -14.58 1.69 -5.93
N ASP A 165 -14.94 1.18 -4.74
CA ASP A 165 -15.62 1.98 -3.73
C ASP A 165 -14.73 3.11 -3.21
N ARG A 166 -13.42 2.84 -3.06
CA ARG A 166 -12.47 3.86 -2.65
C ARG A 166 -12.28 4.94 -3.72
N LEU A 167 -12.22 4.57 -5.00
CA LEU A 167 -12.16 5.54 -6.11
C LEU A 167 -13.42 6.41 -6.17
N VAL A 168 -14.60 5.80 -6.12
CA VAL A 168 -15.90 6.52 -6.17
C VAL A 168 -16.02 7.49 -4.99
N ASN A 169 -15.55 7.11 -3.80
CA ASN A 169 -15.59 7.95 -2.60
C ASN A 169 -14.39 8.90 -2.47
N GLY A 170 -13.53 9.01 -3.49
CA GLY A 170 -12.36 9.89 -3.48
C GLY A 170 -11.29 9.52 -2.44
N ARG A 171 -11.31 8.27 -1.93
CA ARG A 171 -10.34 7.75 -0.96
C ARG A 171 -9.07 7.29 -1.67
N LYS A 172 -7.92 7.46 -1.02
CA LYS A 172 -6.61 7.21 -1.64
C LYS A 172 -6.06 5.85 -1.25
N THR A 173 -5.45 5.18 -2.23
CA THR A 173 -4.92 3.83 -2.06
C THR A 173 -3.50 3.75 -2.59
N VAL A 174 -2.64 3.13 -1.81
CA VAL A 174 -1.31 2.66 -2.24
C VAL A 174 -1.36 1.14 -2.26
N LEU A 175 -1.03 0.57 -3.39
CA LEU A 175 -0.91 -0.89 -3.57
C LEU A 175 0.56 -1.24 -3.76
N SER A 176 1.04 -2.29 -3.13
CA SER A 176 2.33 -2.88 -3.46
C SER A 176 2.16 -4.33 -3.92
N THR A 177 2.93 -4.72 -4.94
CA THR A 177 2.85 -6.05 -5.53
C THR A 177 4.19 -6.46 -6.13
N ASN A 178 4.43 -7.77 -6.17
CA ASN A 178 5.53 -8.34 -6.95
C ASN A 178 5.11 -8.67 -8.39
N LEU A 179 3.83 -8.52 -8.73
CA LEU A 179 3.31 -8.81 -10.06
C LEU A 179 3.56 -7.64 -11.01
N PRO A 180 3.85 -7.90 -12.28
CA PRO A 180 3.70 -6.90 -13.33
C PRO A 180 2.24 -6.40 -13.41
N ALA A 181 2.04 -5.16 -13.87
CA ALA A 181 0.70 -4.59 -13.92
C ALA A 181 -0.28 -5.42 -14.76
N GLU A 182 0.18 -6.04 -15.83
CA GLU A 182 -0.61 -6.91 -16.72
C GLU A 182 -1.09 -8.19 -16.01
N GLU A 183 -0.29 -8.72 -15.08
CA GLU A 183 -0.68 -9.89 -14.29
C GLU A 183 -1.81 -9.57 -13.29
N ILE A 184 -1.94 -8.32 -12.88
CA ILE A 184 -3.09 -7.88 -12.06
C ILE A 184 -4.40 -8.11 -12.83
N GLY A 185 -4.44 -7.79 -14.12
CA GLY A 185 -5.60 -8.04 -14.96
C GLY A 185 -5.95 -9.51 -15.09
N ARG A 186 -4.96 -10.37 -15.35
CA ARG A 186 -5.16 -11.81 -15.44
C ARG A 186 -5.64 -12.40 -14.12
N ARG A 187 -5.14 -11.90 -13.00
CA ARG A 187 -5.44 -12.42 -11.67
C ARG A 187 -6.78 -11.91 -11.13
N TYR A 188 -7.03 -10.61 -11.22
CA TYR A 188 -8.19 -9.97 -10.58
C TYR A 188 -9.26 -9.47 -11.55
N GLY A 189 -9.01 -9.60 -12.85
CA GLY A 189 -9.94 -9.23 -13.92
C GLY A 189 -9.64 -7.86 -14.53
N GLU A 190 -10.03 -7.72 -15.80
CA GLU A 190 -9.79 -6.54 -16.63
C GLU A 190 -10.40 -5.25 -16.04
N ALA A 191 -11.52 -5.38 -15.32
CA ALA A 191 -12.18 -4.23 -14.69
C ALA A 191 -11.30 -3.60 -13.59
N VAL A 192 -10.53 -4.41 -12.85
CA VAL A 192 -9.54 -3.93 -11.86
C VAL A 192 -8.35 -3.30 -12.56
N LEU A 193 -7.81 -3.98 -13.59
CA LEU A 193 -6.67 -3.48 -14.35
C LEU A 193 -6.95 -2.11 -14.97
N SER A 194 -8.11 -1.96 -15.63
CA SER A 194 -8.52 -0.70 -16.25
C SER A 194 -8.56 0.46 -15.24
N ARG A 195 -9.08 0.22 -14.01
CA ARG A 195 -9.08 1.24 -12.95
C ARG A 195 -7.68 1.58 -12.46
N ILE A 196 -6.84 0.57 -12.30
CA ILE A 196 -5.45 0.78 -11.88
C ILE A 196 -4.70 1.58 -12.94
N GLN A 197 -4.81 1.22 -14.21
CA GLN A 197 -4.14 1.94 -15.30
C GLN A 197 -4.63 3.39 -15.46
N GLY A 198 -5.92 3.65 -15.23
CA GLY A 198 -6.52 4.98 -15.36
C GLY A 198 -6.31 5.88 -14.15
N GLU A 199 -6.19 5.33 -12.94
CA GLU A 199 -6.33 6.09 -11.69
C GLU A 199 -5.12 5.99 -10.75
N TYR A 200 -4.11 5.17 -11.10
CA TYR A 200 -2.92 4.97 -10.28
C TYR A 200 -1.65 5.41 -11.01
N GLN A 201 -0.79 6.14 -10.32
CA GLN A 201 0.59 6.33 -10.78
C GLN A 201 1.37 5.04 -10.47
N ILE A 202 1.90 4.41 -11.53
CA ILE A 202 2.67 3.18 -11.41
C ILE A 202 4.13 3.52 -11.17
N LEU A 203 4.68 3.09 -10.05
CA LEU A 203 6.09 3.20 -9.71
C LEU A 203 6.73 1.82 -9.82
N ARG A 204 7.64 1.68 -10.77
CA ARG A 204 8.34 0.42 -11.02
C ARG A 204 9.60 0.35 -10.16
N PHE A 205 9.78 -0.79 -9.50
CA PHE A 205 10.96 -1.12 -8.73
C PHE A 205 11.74 -2.18 -9.48
N PHE A 206 13.01 -1.96 -9.74
CA PHE A 206 13.90 -2.93 -10.35
C PHE A 206 15.31 -2.82 -9.77
N GLY A 207 16.05 -3.91 -9.82
CA GLY A 207 17.37 -4.03 -9.21
C GLY A 207 17.56 -5.39 -8.54
N GLU A 208 18.65 -5.54 -7.81
CA GLU A 208 18.98 -6.73 -7.04
C GLU A 208 18.32 -6.73 -5.66
N ASP A 209 17.95 -7.92 -5.14
CA ASP A 209 17.35 -8.04 -3.80
C ASP A 209 18.32 -7.56 -2.72
N ILE A 210 17.98 -6.46 -2.06
CA ILE A 210 18.79 -5.83 -1.00
C ILE A 210 18.98 -6.76 0.20
N ARG A 211 18.04 -7.68 0.48
CA ARG A 211 18.16 -8.65 1.58
C ARG A 211 19.31 -9.60 1.32
N ILE A 212 19.50 -10.01 0.06
CA ILE A 212 20.62 -10.84 -0.37
C ILE A 212 21.93 -10.04 -0.26
N LEU A 213 21.97 -8.84 -0.83
CA LEU A 213 23.15 -7.96 -0.78
C LEU A 213 23.62 -7.65 0.65
N LYS A 214 22.68 -7.50 1.59
CA LYS A 214 23.00 -7.28 3.02
C LYS A 214 23.53 -8.53 3.73
N ARG A 215 23.10 -9.71 3.32
CA ARG A 215 23.59 -10.97 3.90
C ARG A 215 25.02 -11.28 3.45
N ASP A 216 25.37 -10.89 2.23
CA ASP A 216 26.64 -11.25 1.59
C ASP A 216 27.76 -10.20 1.86
N ARG A 217 27.49 -9.19 2.71
CA ARG A 217 28.45 -8.23 3.27
C ARG A 217 28.81 -8.60 4.71
#